data_d78cedb460b8a2d6f4232ee2302cc1fa
#
_entry.id   d78cedb460b8a2d6f4232ee2302cc1fa
#
_cell.length_a   1.000
_cell.length_b   1.000
_cell.length_c   1.000
_cell.angle_alpha   90.00
_cell.angle_beta   90.00
_cell.angle_gamma   90.00
#
_symmetry.space_group_name_H-M   'P 1'
#
loop_
_entity.id
_entity.type
_entity.pdbx_description
1 polymer ?
#
loop_
_entity_poly.entity_id
_entity_poly.type
_entity_poly.pdbx_seq_one_letter_code
_entity_poly.pdbx_strand_id
1 'polypeptide(L)'
;MTRTLRRARTARALLATAGAATLAVGLAACGGNSLEKSKDSEGSAKPGQGSLVIGSASFTESKVLAEIYAGLLKDAGYSTSIKTVDARELYEPALEKGQIDVVPEYAATLAEFLNKKQNGKDAPAVASADADATVKALRKLAEPRGLKVLDAGGAVDQNAFAVTSDFAQKHGLKTLSDLGKSKEKVKLAAGDECPQRPFCQPGLEKTYGIDVTGIDPLEVGSTQAKQAVKAGKDQLLLTTTTDATLEQFGLVLLQDDKKLQNSDNVLPVMNAKKAGDQKIADALAKLNKVLTTADLTELNKKVDAQRLKPADVAAAYLKDKGLVSK
;
A
#
# COMPACT_ATOMS: atom_id res chain seq x y z
N MET A 1 -52.50 27.22 -25.60
CA MET A 1 -53.26 26.02 -25.99
C MET A 1 -52.80 24.95 -25.02
N THR A 2 -53.34 24.85 -23.83
CA THR A 2 -54.54 24.17 -23.26
C THR A 2 -54.77 22.73 -23.72
N ARG A 3 -54.58 21.82 -22.74
CA ARG A 3 -55.49 20.71 -22.35
C ARG A 3 -54.67 19.72 -21.51
N THR A 4 -54.75 19.66 -20.21
CA THR A 4 -55.70 19.25 -19.17
C THR A 4 -56.40 17.89 -19.37
N LEU A 5 -56.40 17.14 -18.24
CA LEU A 5 -57.38 16.17 -17.73
C LEU A 5 -57.05 14.68 -18.04
N ARG A 6 -57.25 13.66 -17.23
CA ARG A 6 -58.00 13.49 -15.93
C ARG A 6 -57.59 12.16 -15.28
N ARG A 7 -57.56 12.14 -14.03
CA ARG A 7 -57.96 11.21 -12.97
C ARG A 7 -58.82 10.00 -13.38
N ALA A 8 -58.53 8.85 -12.76
CA ALA A 8 -59.57 8.05 -12.13
C ALA A 8 -59.01 7.20 -10.97
N ARG A 9 -59.61 7.40 -9.82
CA ARG A 9 -59.55 6.56 -8.60
C ARG A 9 -60.57 5.47 -8.75
N THR A 10 -60.33 4.25 -8.19
CA THR A 10 -61.38 3.46 -7.54
C THR A 10 -60.77 2.62 -6.42
N ALA A 11 -61.45 2.70 -5.31
CA ALA A 11 -61.22 2.04 -4.03
C ALA A 11 -62.21 0.87 -3.84
N ARG A 12 -62.07 0.18 -2.73
CA ARG A 12 -62.97 -0.80 -2.04
C ARG A 12 -62.56 -2.26 -2.23
N ALA A 13 -62.68 -3.15 -1.24
CA ALA A 13 -63.04 -3.07 0.18
C ALA A 13 -62.72 -4.43 0.82
N LEU A 14 -62.30 -4.41 2.06
CA LEU A 14 -62.61 -5.27 3.20
C LEU A 14 -63.21 -6.68 2.99
N LEU A 15 -62.64 -7.70 3.66
CA LEU A 15 -63.38 -8.48 4.66
C LEU A 15 -62.46 -9.34 5.53
N ALA A 16 -62.67 -9.20 6.80
CA ALA A 16 -62.03 -9.91 7.90
C ALA A 16 -62.78 -11.21 8.21
N THR A 17 -62.10 -12.24 8.70
CA THR A 17 -62.67 -13.18 9.67
C THR A 17 -61.59 -13.76 10.57
N ALA A 18 -61.90 -13.74 11.84
CA ALA A 18 -61.15 -14.27 12.96
C ALA A 18 -61.40 -15.78 13.14
N GLY A 19 -60.47 -16.46 13.77
CA GLY A 19 -60.65 -17.83 14.24
C GLY A 19 -59.53 -18.23 15.20
N ALA A 20 -59.93 -18.50 16.44
CA ALA A 20 -59.12 -18.70 17.63
C ALA A 20 -58.51 -20.09 17.80
N ALA A 21 -57.39 -20.10 18.50
CA ALA A 21 -56.89 -21.03 19.54
C ALA A 21 -57.01 -22.54 19.37
N THR A 22 -55.87 -23.23 19.57
CA THR A 22 -55.72 -24.20 20.70
C THR A 22 -54.25 -24.69 20.81
N LEU A 23 -53.81 -24.80 22.06
CA LEU A 23 -52.56 -25.44 22.50
C LEU A 23 -52.57 -26.95 22.22
N ALA A 24 -51.42 -27.50 21.85
CA ALA A 24 -51.05 -28.85 22.26
C ALA A 24 -49.51 -28.99 22.30
N VAL A 25 -49.06 -29.42 23.45
CA VAL A 25 -47.70 -29.87 23.81
C VAL A 25 -47.52 -31.27 23.19
N GLY A 26 -46.35 -31.54 22.59
CA GLY A 26 -45.98 -32.88 22.16
C GLY A 26 -44.46 -32.97 21.96
N LEU A 27 -43.84 -33.76 22.80
CA LEU A 27 -42.44 -34.12 22.80
C LEU A 27 -42.01 -35.03 21.63
N ALA A 28 -40.76 -34.88 21.25
CA ALA A 28 -39.76 -35.89 20.85
C ALA A 28 -39.84 -36.52 19.43
N ALA A 29 -38.75 -36.42 18.77
CA ALA A 29 -37.87 -37.43 18.26
C ALA A 29 -37.35 -37.19 16.84
N CYS A 30 -36.06 -37.17 16.72
CA CYS A 30 -35.15 -37.67 15.67
C CYS A 30 -35.68 -37.76 14.23
N GLY A 31 -35.04 -37.03 13.36
CA GLY A 31 -35.06 -37.24 11.92
C GLY A 31 -34.16 -36.25 11.22
N GLY A 32 -32.93 -36.65 10.94
CA GLY A 32 -31.93 -35.83 10.30
C GLY A 32 -32.31 -35.47 8.86
N ASN A 33 -31.94 -34.26 8.48
CA ASN A 33 -31.56 -33.94 7.10
C ASN A 33 -30.37 -32.99 7.17
N SER A 34 -29.25 -33.58 6.86
CA SER A 34 -27.97 -32.91 6.66
C SER A 34 -28.09 -32.00 5.43
N LEU A 35 -28.21 -30.70 5.65
CA LEU A 35 -27.75 -29.74 4.67
C LEU A 35 -26.27 -29.61 4.86
N GLU A 36 -25.50 -30.13 3.93
CA GLU A 36 -24.07 -29.98 3.84
C GLU A 36 -23.70 -28.50 3.91
N LYS A 37 -23.21 -28.08 5.09
CA LYS A 37 -22.37 -26.90 5.19
C LYS A 37 -21.03 -27.28 4.58
N SER A 38 -20.69 -26.64 3.47
CA SER A 38 -19.36 -26.62 2.93
C SER A 38 -18.40 -26.31 4.07
N LYS A 39 -17.54 -27.28 4.41
CA LYS A 39 -16.40 -27.07 5.30
C LYS A 39 -15.41 -26.22 4.56
N ASP A 40 -15.55 -24.91 4.65
CA ASP A 40 -14.39 -24.03 4.52
C ASP A 40 -13.46 -24.35 5.68
N SER A 41 -12.22 -24.61 5.34
CA SER A 41 -11.13 -25.02 6.23
C SER A 41 -10.96 -24.03 7.37
N GLU A 42 -11.62 -24.28 8.50
CA GLU A 42 -11.26 -23.66 9.77
C GLU A 42 -9.92 -24.23 10.23
N GLY A 43 -8.85 -23.58 9.83
CA GLY A 43 -7.59 -23.69 10.55
C GLY A 43 -7.84 -23.28 12.00
N SER A 44 -7.46 -24.12 12.95
CA SER A 44 -7.61 -23.94 14.39
C SER A 44 -7.11 -22.57 14.82
N ALA A 45 -7.97 -21.57 14.84
CA ALA A 45 -7.69 -20.27 15.46
C ALA A 45 -7.63 -20.50 16.97
N LYS A 46 -6.49 -20.23 17.58
CA LYS A 46 -6.39 -20.06 19.04
C LYS A 46 -7.44 -19.04 19.48
N PRO A 47 -8.01 -19.14 20.71
CA PRO A 47 -9.05 -18.21 21.20
C PRO A 47 -8.64 -16.78 20.94
N GLY A 48 -9.46 -16.02 20.17
CA GLY A 48 -9.09 -14.81 19.46
C GLY A 48 -8.61 -13.68 20.36
N GLN A 49 -7.49 -13.09 19.98
CA GLN A 49 -6.93 -11.87 20.59
C GLN A 49 -7.52 -10.58 19.99
N GLY A 50 -8.55 -10.67 19.16
CA GLY A 50 -9.16 -9.55 18.47
C GLY A 50 -8.93 -9.58 16.96
N SER A 51 -9.51 -8.61 16.27
CA SER A 51 -9.40 -8.43 14.82
C SER A 51 -8.59 -7.19 14.49
N LEU A 52 -7.70 -7.29 13.50
CA LEU A 52 -6.85 -6.20 13.03
C LEU A 52 -7.05 -5.98 11.52
N VAL A 53 -7.15 -4.72 11.13
CA VAL A 53 -7.21 -4.28 9.74
C VAL A 53 -5.82 -3.80 9.31
N ILE A 54 -5.23 -4.47 8.34
CA ILE A 54 -3.94 -4.09 7.76
C ILE A 54 -4.18 -3.23 6.53
N GLY A 55 -3.62 -2.04 6.51
CA GLY A 55 -3.66 -1.16 5.34
C GLY A 55 -2.59 -1.50 4.32
N SER A 56 -2.88 -1.19 3.07
CA SER A 56 -1.96 -1.33 1.94
C SER A 56 -2.22 -0.24 0.92
N ALA A 57 -1.17 0.26 0.27
CA ALA A 57 -1.31 0.97 -0.99
C ALA A 57 -1.56 -0.01 -2.15
N SER A 58 -1.90 0.51 -3.33
CA SER A 58 -2.30 -0.32 -4.47
C SER A 58 -1.13 -0.99 -5.19
N PHE A 59 0.12 -0.53 -5.04
CA PHE A 59 1.30 -1.12 -5.68
C PHE A 59 1.72 -2.46 -5.06
N THR A 60 2.41 -3.26 -5.84
CA THR A 60 2.72 -4.67 -5.54
C THR A 60 3.42 -4.87 -4.21
N GLU A 61 4.50 -4.15 -3.94
CA GLU A 61 5.30 -4.32 -2.72
C GLU A 61 4.47 -4.06 -1.46
N SER A 62 3.67 -2.99 -1.45
CA SER A 62 2.78 -2.68 -0.32
C SER A 62 1.77 -3.80 -0.07
N LYS A 63 1.21 -4.40 -1.13
CA LYS A 63 0.28 -5.54 -1.01
C LYS A 63 0.98 -6.77 -0.42
N VAL A 64 2.18 -7.09 -0.90
CA VAL A 64 2.95 -8.23 -0.38
C VAL A 64 3.33 -8.02 1.08
N LEU A 65 3.82 -6.84 1.44
CA LEU A 65 4.16 -6.51 2.83
C LEU A 65 2.93 -6.56 3.74
N ALA A 66 1.76 -6.10 3.29
CA ALA A 66 0.52 -6.20 4.06
C ALA A 66 0.10 -7.66 4.29
N GLU A 67 0.24 -8.54 3.29
CA GLU A 67 0.00 -9.98 3.44
C GLU A 67 1.00 -10.64 4.40
N ILE A 68 2.27 -10.23 4.37
CA ILE A 68 3.28 -10.69 5.33
C ILE A 68 2.89 -10.26 6.75
N TYR A 69 2.51 -9.00 6.96
CA TYR A 69 2.04 -8.53 8.28
C TYR A 69 0.80 -9.27 8.73
N ALA A 70 -0.16 -9.50 7.84
CA ALA A 70 -1.35 -10.29 8.14
C ALA A 70 -1.00 -11.71 8.59
N GLY A 71 -0.06 -12.37 7.92
CA GLY A 71 0.42 -13.70 8.27
C GLY A 71 1.10 -13.76 9.65
N LEU A 72 1.99 -12.80 9.94
CA LEU A 72 2.65 -12.68 11.25
C LEU A 72 1.66 -12.47 12.40
N LEU A 73 0.66 -11.63 12.18
CA LEU A 73 -0.36 -11.32 13.16
C LEU A 73 -1.33 -12.48 13.35
N LYS A 74 -1.66 -13.24 12.29
CA LYS A 74 -2.42 -14.50 12.40
C LYS A 74 -1.65 -15.54 13.23
N ASP A 75 -0.35 -15.71 13.00
CA ASP A 75 0.50 -16.60 13.81
C ASP A 75 0.54 -16.18 15.29
N ALA A 76 0.49 -14.87 15.55
CA ALA A 76 0.38 -14.31 16.90
C ALA A 76 -1.03 -14.46 17.52
N GLY A 77 -2.04 -14.97 16.79
CA GLY A 77 -3.39 -15.29 17.29
C GLY A 77 -4.46 -14.24 17.00
N TYR A 78 -4.20 -13.26 16.14
CA TYR A 78 -5.18 -12.25 15.71
C TYR A 78 -5.95 -12.71 14.47
N SER A 79 -7.21 -12.28 14.35
CA SER A 79 -7.91 -12.30 13.06
C SER A 79 -7.46 -11.10 12.24
N THR A 80 -7.18 -11.27 10.96
CA THR A 80 -6.69 -10.15 10.12
C THR A 80 -7.51 -9.99 8.84
N SER A 81 -7.66 -8.74 8.42
CA SER A 81 -8.19 -8.38 7.11
C SER A 81 -7.30 -7.32 6.47
N ILE A 82 -7.26 -7.27 5.13
CA ILE A 82 -6.48 -6.28 4.40
C ILE A 82 -7.41 -5.28 3.73
N LYS A 83 -7.08 -3.99 3.85
CA LYS A 83 -7.76 -2.90 3.16
C LYS A 83 -6.77 -2.17 2.26
N THR A 84 -6.87 -2.40 0.96
CA THR A 84 -6.06 -1.70 -0.04
C THR A 84 -6.74 -0.42 -0.50
N VAL A 85 -5.97 0.65 -0.60
CA VAL A 85 -6.37 1.96 -1.15
C VAL A 85 -5.26 2.49 -2.06
N ASP A 86 -5.55 3.52 -2.86
CA ASP A 86 -4.62 3.91 -3.92
C ASP A 86 -3.34 4.56 -3.41
N ALA A 87 -3.42 5.42 -2.38
CA ALA A 87 -2.26 6.17 -1.92
C ALA A 87 -2.26 6.44 -0.41
N ARG A 88 -1.10 6.89 0.12
CA ARG A 88 -0.89 7.26 1.52
C ARG A 88 -1.87 8.31 2.01
N GLU A 89 -2.19 9.26 1.17
CA GLU A 89 -3.14 10.35 1.45
C GLU A 89 -4.52 9.83 1.87
N LEU A 90 -4.88 8.61 1.45
CA LEU A 90 -6.17 7.97 1.76
C LEU A 90 -6.08 7.06 2.99
N TYR A 91 -5.02 6.25 3.14
CA TYR A 91 -4.94 5.33 4.27
C TYR A 91 -4.40 5.96 5.55
N GLU A 92 -3.55 6.98 5.48
CA GLU A 92 -2.97 7.58 6.67
C GLU A 92 -4.04 8.22 7.58
N PRO A 93 -5.02 9.00 7.07
CA PRO A 93 -6.12 9.47 7.90
C PRO A 93 -7.00 8.34 8.47
N ALA A 94 -7.12 7.22 7.77
CA ALA A 94 -7.85 6.05 8.25
C ALA A 94 -7.07 5.32 9.36
N LEU A 95 -5.74 5.31 9.29
CA LEU A 95 -4.85 4.80 10.33
C LEU A 95 -4.92 5.67 11.60
N GLU A 96 -4.87 7.01 11.47
CA GLU A 96 -5.06 7.93 12.61
C GLU A 96 -6.40 7.69 13.33
N LYS A 97 -7.47 7.44 12.57
CA LYS A 97 -8.82 7.20 13.10
C LYS A 97 -9.05 5.78 13.63
N GLY A 98 -8.10 4.87 13.49
CA GLY A 98 -8.25 3.46 13.85
C GLY A 98 -9.27 2.70 12.98
N GLN A 99 -9.47 3.12 11.73
CA GLN A 99 -10.19 2.37 10.69
C GLN A 99 -9.28 1.38 9.95
N ILE A 100 -7.99 1.60 10.07
CA ILE A 100 -6.87 0.73 9.75
C ILE A 100 -6.03 0.67 11.03
N ASP A 101 -5.50 -0.50 11.35
CA ASP A 101 -4.79 -0.72 12.60
C ASP A 101 -3.27 -0.74 12.42
N VAL A 102 -2.79 -1.29 11.31
CA VAL A 102 -1.36 -1.44 10.98
C VAL A 102 -1.14 -1.20 9.49
N VAL A 103 -0.04 -0.55 9.13
CA VAL A 103 0.39 -0.36 7.73
C VAL A 103 1.89 -0.61 7.62
N PRO A 104 2.37 -1.35 6.60
CA PRO A 104 3.77 -1.28 6.19
C PRO A 104 4.05 0.07 5.54
N GLU A 105 5.07 0.76 6.02
CA GLU A 105 5.42 2.11 5.61
C GLU A 105 6.91 2.26 5.36
N TYR A 106 7.26 3.41 4.79
CA TYR A 106 8.61 3.80 4.40
C TYR A 106 9.02 5.04 5.19
N ALA A 107 10.14 4.95 5.90
CA ALA A 107 10.54 5.92 6.94
C ALA A 107 10.64 7.35 6.43
N ALA A 108 11.35 7.57 5.32
CA ALA A 108 11.64 8.91 4.83
C ALA A 108 10.41 9.56 4.18
N THR A 109 9.73 8.83 3.30
CA THR A 109 8.55 9.38 2.61
C THR A 109 7.38 9.63 3.55
N LEU A 110 7.18 8.79 4.59
CA LEU A 110 6.18 9.07 5.63
C LEU A 110 6.56 10.25 6.50
N ALA A 111 7.85 10.37 6.89
CA ALA A 111 8.30 11.51 7.69
C ALA A 111 8.04 12.84 6.98
N GLU A 112 8.37 12.93 5.69
CA GLU A 112 8.14 14.12 4.89
C GLU A 112 6.64 14.38 4.67
N PHE A 113 5.85 13.34 4.47
CA PHE A 113 4.40 13.47 4.34
C PHE A 113 3.78 14.09 5.60
N LEU A 114 4.09 13.54 6.79
CA LEU A 114 3.57 14.04 8.07
C LEU A 114 4.11 15.43 8.40
N ASN A 115 5.38 15.71 8.06
CA ASN A 115 5.99 17.02 8.23
C ASN A 115 5.24 18.10 7.43
N LYS A 116 4.99 17.86 6.16
CA LYS A 116 4.22 18.79 5.32
C LYS A 116 2.77 18.95 5.79
N LYS A 117 2.13 17.85 6.20
CA LYS A 117 0.78 17.88 6.75
C LYS A 117 0.68 18.74 8.01
N GLN A 118 1.73 18.75 8.85
CA GLN A 118 1.78 19.49 10.10
C GLN A 118 2.29 20.92 9.94
N ASN A 119 3.35 21.13 9.19
CA ASN A 119 4.13 22.36 9.15
C ASN A 119 4.00 23.13 7.84
N GLY A 120 3.16 22.64 6.91
CA GLY A 120 2.92 23.25 5.60
C GLY A 120 3.82 22.69 4.49
N LYS A 121 3.42 22.96 3.26
CA LYS A 121 4.09 22.40 2.04
C LYS A 121 5.56 22.79 1.90
N ASP A 122 5.94 23.95 2.43
CA ASP A 122 7.29 24.52 2.32
C ASP A 122 8.16 24.22 3.56
N ALA A 123 7.70 23.33 4.45
CA ALA A 123 8.46 22.91 5.64
C ALA A 123 9.83 22.33 5.24
N PRO A 124 10.91 22.67 5.96
CA PRO A 124 12.22 22.05 5.73
C PRO A 124 12.14 20.53 5.85
N ALA A 125 12.92 19.83 5.02
CA ALA A 125 13.01 18.38 5.07
C ALA A 125 13.47 17.89 6.45
N VAL A 126 12.87 16.80 6.93
CA VAL A 126 13.17 16.15 8.22
C VAL A 126 13.81 14.78 8.05
N ALA A 127 13.62 14.16 6.88
CA ALA A 127 14.28 12.91 6.52
C ALA A 127 15.73 13.19 6.08
N SER A 128 16.61 12.23 6.32
CA SER A 128 18.03 12.29 5.97
C SER A 128 18.51 10.92 5.47
N ALA A 129 19.78 10.85 5.04
CA ALA A 129 20.43 9.59 4.71
C ALA A 129 20.68 8.69 5.94
N ASP A 130 20.58 9.26 7.16
CA ASP A 130 20.64 8.54 8.43
C ASP A 130 19.26 8.00 8.77
N ALA A 131 19.11 6.67 8.69
CA ALA A 131 17.84 5.98 8.95
C ALA A 131 17.35 6.19 10.39
N ASP A 132 18.24 6.16 11.39
CA ASP A 132 17.88 6.33 12.80
C ASP A 132 17.39 7.76 13.08
N ALA A 133 18.08 8.75 12.53
CA ALA A 133 17.68 10.15 12.63
C ALA A 133 16.32 10.37 11.96
N THR A 134 16.09 9.77 10.80
CA THR A 134 14.82 9.82 10.07
C THR A 134 13.68 9.17 10.86
N VAL A 135 13.88 7.97 11.40
CA VAL A 135 12.88 7.27 12.24
C VAL A 135 12.57 8.06 13.50
N LYS A 136 13.57 8.67 14.13
CA LYS A 136 13.40 9.55 15.30
C LYS A 136 12.56 10.79 14.97
N ALA A 137 12.80 11.42 13.82
CA ALA A 137 11.99 12.54 13.34
C ALA A 137 10.55 12.11 13.04
N LEU A 138 10.38 10.96 12.35
CA LEU A 138 9.09 10.37 12.05
C LEU A 138 8.27 10.10 13.33
N ARG A 139 8.86 9.51 14.36
CA ARG A 139 8.18 9.26 15.64
C ARG A 139 7.64 10.53 16.28
N LYS A 140 8.40 11.62 16.27
CA LYS A 140 7.97 12.93 16.80
C LYS A 140 6.74 13.48 16.06
N LEU A 141 6.63 13.22 14.76
CA LEU A 141 5.51 13.67 13.94
C LEU A 141 4.29 12.74 14.07
N ALA A 142 4.53 11.45 14.30
CA ALA A 142 3.50 10.40 14.36
C ALA A 142 2.80 10.33 15.74
N GLU A 143 3.54 10.49 16.84
CA GLU A 143 3.05 10.35 18.20
C GLU A 143 1.86 11.28 18.52
N PRO A 144 1.88 12.59 18.21
CA PRO A 144 0.73 13.47 18.45
C PRO A 144 -0.52 13.10 17.66
N ARG A 145 -0.36 12.29 16.62
CA ARG A 145 -1.44 11.77 15.74
C ARG A 145 -2.01 10.44 16.21
N GLY A 146 -1.53 9.94 17.35
CA GLY A 146 -1.92 8.65 17.89
C GLY A 146 -1.36 7.46 17.10
N LEU A 147 -0.25 7.66 16.39
CA LEU A 147 0.46 6.64 15.65
C LEU A 147 1.71 6.16 16.41
N LYS A 148 1.94 4.84 16.41
CA LYS A 148 3.14 4.21 16.96
C LYS A 148 3.99 3.69 15.80
N VAL A 149 5.23 4.18 15.71
CA VAL A 149 6.21 3.80 14.69
C VAL A 149 7.20 2.82 15.32
N LEU A 150 7.31 1.61 14.78
CA LEU A 150 8.29 0.62 15.20
C LEU A 150 9.68 0.91 14.62
N ASP A 151 10.67 0.12 15.04
CA ASP A 151 12.01 0.21 14.46
C ASP A 151 11.98 -0.20 12.99
N ALA A 152 12.82 0.44 12.20
CA ALA A 152 12.99 0.10 10.80
C ALA A 152 13.80 -1.19 10.63
N GLY A 153 13.48 -1.95 9.58
CA GLY A 153 14.30 -3.06 9.12
C GLY A 153 15.50 -2.62 8.28
N GLY A 154 16.34 -3.59 7.89
CA GLY A 154 17.43 -3.37 6.95
C GLY A 154 17.00 -3.25 5.49
N ALA A 155 15.76 -3.61 5.17
CA ALA A 155 15.22 -3.49 3.82
C ALA A 155 14.94 -2.03 3.47
N VAL A 156 15.44 -1.61 2.32
CA VAL A 156 15.26 -0.25 1.78
C VAL A 156 14.57 -0.36 0.44
N ASP A 157 13.51 0.40 0.26
CA ASP A 157 12.95 0.72 -1.04
C ASP A 157 12.76 2.23 -1.13
N GLN A 158 13.21 2.80 -2.23
CA GLN A 158 13.07 4.24 -2.46
C GLN A 158 12.56 4.50 -3.86
N ASN A 159 11.91 5.63 -4.02
CA ASN A 159 11.52 6.09 -5.35
C ASN A 159 12.74 6.15 -6.26
N ALA A 160 12.53 5.75 -7.49
CA ALA A 160 13.54 5.80 -8.53
C ALA A 160 12.91 6.24 -9.86
N PHE A 161 13.74 6.71 -10.77
CA PHE A 161 13.30 7.17 -12.07
C PHE A 161 13.95 6.36 -13.18
N ALA A 162 13.14 5.91 -14.13
CA ALA A 162 13.59 5.10 -15.24
C ALA A 162 13.23 5.77 -16.58
N VAL A 163 14.06 5.48 -17.58
CA VAL A 163 13.85 5.86 -18.99
C VAL A 163 14.00 4.63 -19.86
N THR A 164 13.64 4.70 -21.14
CA THR A 164 13.97 3.60 -22.06
C THR A 164 15.49 3.49 -22.25
N SER A 165 16.00 2.27 -22.44
CA SER A 165 17.41 2.02 -22.74
C SER A 165 17.88 2.79 -23.96
N ASP A 166 17.02 2.88 -25.00
CA ASP A 166 17.31 3.62 -26.23
C ASP A 166 17.43 5.12 -25.97
N PHE A 167 16.53 5.70 -25.16
CA PHE A 167 16.59 7.12 -24.77
C PHE A 167 17.84 7.41 -23.95
N ALA A 168 18.18 6.53 -22.99
CA ALA A 168 19.39 6.65 -22.20
C ALA A 168 20.64 6.60 -23.09
N GLN A 169 20.71 5.65 -24.01
CA GLN A 169 21.85 5.51 -24.93
C GLN A 169 21.98 6.72 -25.87
N LYS A 170 20.87 7.14 -26.51
CA LYS A 170 20.83 8.28 -27.43
C LYS A 170 21.33 9.57 -26.82
N HIS A 171 20.98 9.83 -25.55
CA HIS A 171 21.31 11.08 -24.86
C HIS A 171 22.46 10.91 -23.83
N GLY A 172 23.11 9.75 -23.77
CA GLY A 172 24.25 9.47 -22.88
C GLY A 172 23.89 9.53 -21.40
N LEU A 173 22.65 9.13 -21.02
CA LEU A 173 22.14 9.26 -19.67
C LEU A 173 22.53 8.05 -18.81
N LYS A 174 23.10 8.32 -17.64
CA LYS A 174 23.35 7.33 -16.57
C LYS A 174 22.78 7.80 -15.25
N THR A 175 22.71 9.10 -15.04
CA THR A 175 22.27 9.72 -13.80
C THR A 175 21.14 10.70 -14.06
N LEU A 176 20.42 11.08 -13.00
CA LEU A 176 19.43 12.18 -13.04
C LEU A 176 20.12 13.52 -13.38
N SER A 177 21.37 13.72 -12.94
CA SER A 177 22.15 14.89 -13.37
C SER A 177 22.41 14.93 -14.86
N ASP A 178 22.63 13.79 -15.51
CA ASP A 178 22.81 13.75 -16.97
C ASP A 178 21.52 14.15 -17.68
N LEU A 179 20.37 13.66 -17.21
CA LEU A 179 19.07 14.06 -17.75
C LEU A 179 18.84 15.56 -17.60
N GLY A 180 19.13 16.16 -16.44
CA GLY A 180 19.01 17.60 -16.26
C GLY A 180 19.94 18.42 -17.16
N LYS A 181 21.19 17.95 -17.40
CA LYS A 181 22.16 18.58 -18.30
C LYS A 181 21.77 18.44 -19.78
N SER A 182 21.11 17.36 -20.17
CA SER A 182 20.71 17.12 -21.56
C SER A 182 19.68 18.14 -22.07
N LYS A 183 18.97 18.84 -21.15
CA LYS A 183 17.88 19.78 -21.46
C LYS A 183 16.71 19.15 -22.21
N GLU A 184 16.64 17.83 -22.20
CA GLU A 184 15.49 17.13 -22.75
C GLU A 184 14.25 17.42 -21.89
N LYS A 185 13.15 17.69 -22.58
CA LYS A 185 11.84 17.85 -21.95
C LYS A 185 11.23 16.49 -21.74
N VAL A 186 10.75 16.27 -20.51
CA VAL A 186 10.19 14.96 -20.15
C VAL A 186 8.77 15.11 -19.66
N LYS A 187 7.89 14.23 -20.12
CA LYS A 187 6.62 13.95 -19.47
C LYS A 187 6.81 12.76 -18.56
N LEU A 188 6.32 12.85 -17.32
CA LEU A 188 6.56 11.88 -16.27
C LEU A 188 5.31 11.02 -16.02
N ALA A 189 5.42 9.72 -16.17
CA ALA A 189 4.44 8.75 -15.71
C ALA A 189 4.59 8.56 -14.19
N ALA A 190 3.64 9.05 -13.41
CA ALA A 190 3.65 9.03 -11.95
C ALA A 190 2.25 9.22 -11.39
N GLY A 191 2.03 8.97 -10.09
CA GLY A 191 0.76 9.23 -9.42
C GLY A 191 0.36 10.71 -9.40
N ASP A 192 -0.93 10.98 -9.23
CA ASP A 192 -1.51 12.33 -9.18
C ASP A 192 -0.91 13.22 -8.09
N GLU A 193 -0.37 12.62 -7.03
CA GLU A 193 0.25 13.31 -5.91
C GLU A 193 1.68 13.80 -6.19
N CYS A 194 2.33 13.34 -7.27
CA CYS A 194 3.71 13.66 -7.61
C CYS A 194 4.01 15.18 -7.65
N PRO A 195 3.14 16.08 -8.18
CA PRO A 195 3.39 17.51 -8.16
C PRO A 195 3.49 18.13 -6.76
N GLN A 196 2.96 17.47 -5.73
CA GLN A 196 2.98 17.94 -4.35
C GLN A 196 4.06 17.25 -3.50
N ARG A 197 4.66 16.16 -3.99
CA ARG A 197 5.67 15.40 -3.24
C ARG A 197 7.08 15.95 -3.48
N PRO A 198 7.87 16.26 -2.40
CA PRO A 198 9.19 16.89 -2.55
C PRO A 198 10.19 16.01 -3.31
N PHE A 199 10.06 14.70 -3.23
CA PHE A 199 10.95 13.74 -3.89
C PHE A 199 10.47 13.31 -5.28
N CYS A 200 9.44 13.97 -5.84
CA CYS A 200 8.93 13.72 -7.17
C CYS A 200 9.17 14.96 -8.06
N GLN A 201 8.19 15.46 -8.80
CA GLN A 201 8.38 16.57 -9.73
C GLN A 201 9.14 17.77 -9.12
N PRO A 202 8.77 18.33 -7.95
CA PRO A 202 9.49 19.49 -7.40
C PRO A 202 10.96 19.20 -7.11
N GLY A 203 11.28 17.96 -6.69
CA GLY A 203 12.64 17.53 -6.44
C GLY A 203 13.45 17.39 -7.73
N LEU A 204 12.89 16.80 -8.77
CA LEU A 204 13.54 16.66 -10.07
C LEU A 204 13.88 18.03 -10.69
N GLU A 205 12.93 18.97 -10.65
CA GLU A 205 13.11 20.33 -11.17
C GLU A 205 14.16 21.11 -10.36
N LYS A 206 14.02 21.13 -9.03
CA LYS A 206 14.87 21.93 -8.15
C LYS A 206 16.28 21.38 -8.01
N THR A 207 16.42 20.05 -7.88
CA THR A 207 17.72 19.42 -7.59
C THR A 207 18.53 19.15 -8.86
N TYR A 208 17.84 18.71 -9.91
CA TYR A 208 18.51 18.28 -11.14
C TYR A 208 18.30 19.24 -12.31
N GLY A 209 17.35 20.16 -12.22
CA GLY A 209 17.00 21.08 -13.32
C GLY A 209 16.36 20.34 -14.50
N ILE A 210 15.68 19.24 -14.24
CA ILE A 210 14.95 18.46 -15.23
C ILE A 210 13.67 19.22 -15.59
N ASP A 211 13.41 19.41 -16.88
CA ASP A 211 12.20 20.09 -17.40
C ASP A 211 11.04 19.07 -17.48
N VAL A 212 10.23 19.01 -16.41
CA VAL A 212 9.03 18.15 -16.37
C VAL A 212 7.85 18.90 -16.95
N THR A 213 7.47 18.60 -18.18
CA THR A 213 6.41 19.29 -18.93
C THR A 213 4.99 18.91 -18.54
N GLY A 214 4.82 17.82 -17.79
CA GLY A 214 3.54 17.33 -17.30
C GLY A 214 3.63 15.95 -16.68
N ILE A 215 2.57 15.58 -15.96
CA ILE A 215 2.39 14.27 -15.35
C ILE A 215 1.35 13.49 -16.14
N ASP A 216 1.61 12.22 -16.45
CA ASP A 216 0.60 11.25 -16.83
C ASP A 216 0.22 10.47 -15.56
N PRO A 217 -1.04 10.60 -15.09
CA PRO A 217 -1.45 10.06 -13.80
C PRO A 217 -1.59 8.52 -13.87
N LEU A 218 -0.48 7.84 -13.65
CA LEU A 218 -0.38 6.40 -13.68
C LEU A 218 0.24 5.90 -12.37
N GLU A 219 -0.23 4.75 -11.90
CA GLU A 219 0.26 4.12 -10.68
C GLU A 219 1.77 3.86 -10.77
N VAL A 220 2.49 4.16 -9.69
CA VAL A 220 3.96 4.02 -9.59
C VAL A 220 4.40 2.62 -9.97
N GLY A 221 5.33 2.52 -10.93
CA GLY A 221 5.91 1.26 -11.37
C GLY A 221 4.92 0.28 -12.00
N SER A 222 3.69 0.69 -12.30
CA SER A 222 2.69 -0.20 -12.90
C SER A 222 3.07 -0.63 -14.33
N THR A 223 2.54 -1.76 -14.76
CA THR A 223 2.68 -2.22 -16.15
C THR A 223 2.23 -1.16 -17.15
N GLN A 224 1.14 -0.44 -16.83
CA GLN A 224 0.60 0.61 -17.70
C GLN A 224 1.57 1.79 -17.81
N ALA A 225 2.17 2.23 -16.71
CA ALA A 225 3.16 3.30 -16.69
C ALA A 225 4.42 2.91 -17.48
N LYS A 226 4.92 1.68 -17.29
CA LYS A 226 6.05 1.13 -18.05
C LYS A 226 5.77 1.06 -19.56
N GLN A 227 4.56 0.65 -19.94
CA GLN A 227 4.15 0.61 -21.34
C GLN A 227 4.05 2.00 -21.96
N ALA A 228 3.55 3.00 -21.20
CA ALA A 228 3.47 4.38 -21.67
C ALA A 228 4.87 4.95 -21.99
N VAL A 229 5.85 4.69 -21.11
CA VAL A 229 7.24 5.10 -21.34
C VAL A 229 7.88 4.30 -22.48
N LYS A 230 7.68 2.98 -22.53
CA LYS A 230 8.17 2.14 -23.65
C LYS A 230 7.64 2.59 -25.01
N ALA A 231 6.38 3.02 -25.04
CA ALA A 231 5.73 3.51 -26.28
C ALA A 231 6.11 4.96 -26.64
N GLY A 232 6.92 5.64 -25.82
CA GLY A 232 7.33 7.03 -26.04
C GLY A 232 6.25 8.09 -25.74
N LYS A 233 5.11 7.69 -25.16
CA LYS A 233 4.07 8.61 -24.69
C LYS A 233 4.61 9.50 -23.58
N ASP A 234 5.35 8.91 -22.66
CA ASP A 234 6.09 9.54 -21.59
C ASP A 234 7.58 9.24 -21.73
N GLN A 235 8.45 10.13 -21.24
CA GLN A 235 9.90 9.94 -21.34
C GLN A 235 10.51 9.45 -20.05
N LEU A 236 9.85 9.69 -18.91
CA LEU A 236 10.35 9.36 -17.59
C LEU A 236 9.27 8.57 -16.82
N LEU A 237 9.69 7.56 -16.08
CA LEU A 237 8.85 6.74 -15.21
C LEU A 237 9.24 6.97 -13.76
N LEU A 238 8.28 7.23 -12.89
CA LEU A 238 8.45 7.02 -11.45
C LEU A 238 8.21 5.55 -11.13
N THR A 239 9.19 4.95 -10.52
CA THR A 239 9.17 3.55 -10.05
C THR A 239 9.92 3.45 -8.72
N THR A 240 10.37 2.26 -8.35
CA THR A 240 11.15 2.01 -7.14
C THR A 240 12.45 1.30 -7.44
N THR A 241 13.41 1.37 -6.50
CA THR A 241 14.70 0.67 -6.61
C THR A 241 14.55 -0.84 -6.61
N THR A 242 13.42 -1.35 -6.15
CA THR A 242 13.08 -2.80 -6.07
C THR A 242 12.25 -3.30 -7.24
N ASP A 243 12.03 -2.46 -8.28
CA ASP A 243 11.27 -2.87 -9.47
C ASP A 243 12.03 -3.87 -10.33
N ALA A 244 11.72 -5.14 -10.18
CA ALA A 244 12.39 -6.25 -10.86
C ALA A 244 11.93 -6.47 -12.32
N THR A 245 11.03 -5.65 -12.85
CA THR A 245 10.44 -5.86 -14.18
C THR A 245 10.92 -4.87 -15.24
N LEU A 246 11.69 -3.86 -14.89
CA LEU A 246 12.12 -2.79 -15.79
C LEU A 246 12.76 -3.32 -17.07
N GLU A 247 13.65 -4.30 -16.96
CA GLU A 247 14.34 -4.91 -18.11
C GLU A 247 13.37 -5.51 -19.13
N GLN A 248 12.25 -6.11 -18.68
CA GLN A 248 11.23 -6.70 -19.57
C GLN A 248 10.54 -5.65 -20.46
N PHE A 249 10.57 -4.39 -20.02
CA PHE A 249 10.04 -3.25 -20.76
C PHE A 249 11.11 -2.47 -21.53
N GLY A 250 12.39 -2.89 -21.44
CA GLY A 250 13.51 -2.17 -22.03
C GLY A 250 13.78 -0.85 -21.31
N LEU A 251 13.51 -0.77 -20.00
CA LEU A 251 13.72 0.39 -19.16
C LEU A 251 14.96 0.21 -18.29
N VAL A 252 15.65 1.33 -18.01
CA VAL A 252 16.80 1.40 -17.10
C VAL A 252 16.62 2.52 -16.09
N LEU A 253 17.07 2.26 -14.86
CA LEU A 253 17.08 3.29 -13.81
C LEU A 253 18.18 4.33 -14.12
N LEU A 254 17.85 5.60 -13.85
CA LEU A 254 18.84 6.65 -13.74
C LEU A 254 19.28 6.78 -12.27
N GLN A 255 20.59 6.82 -12.06
CA GLN A 255 21.16 6.94 -10.72
C GLN A 255 20.81 8.30 -10.11
N ASP A 256 20.33 8.30 -8.88
CA ASP A 256 20.08 9.49 -8.06
C ASP A 256 21.41 9.99 -7.44
N ASP A 257 22.27 10.60 -8.27
CA ASP A 257 23.65 10.97 -7.92
C ASP A 257 23.76 12.15 -6.95
N LYS A 258 22.68 12.93 -6.78
CA LYS A 258 22.61 14.02 -5.78
C LYS A 258 21.78 13.65 -4.54
N LYS A 259 21.38 12.37 -4.43
CA LYS A 259 20.62 11.83 -3.28
C LYS A 259 19.35 12.64 -2.99
N LEU A 260 18.55 12.89 -4.02
CA LEU A 260 17.22 13.48 -3.89
C LEU A 260 16.34 12.56 -3.03
N GLN A 261 16.42 11.25 -3.30
CA GLN A 261 15.71 10.25 -2.51
C GLN A 261 16.55 9.91 -1.26
N ASN A 262 15.92 9.97 -0.10
CA ASN A 262 16.52 9.47 1.13
C ASN A 262 16.34 7.95 1.23
N SER A 263 17.14 7.30 2.06
CA SER A 263 17.00 5.88 2.34
C SER A 263 15.64 5.61 2.99
N ASP A 264 14.79 4.89 2.27
CA ASP A 264 13.41 4.63 2.70
C ASP A 264 13.29 3.21 3.25
N ASN A 265 13.66 3.06 4.53
CA ASN A 265 13.59 1.79 5.23
C ASN A 265 12.13 1.39 5.51
N VAL A 266 11.82 0.13 5.24
CA VAL A 266 10.51 -0.44 5.57
C VAL A 266 10.35 -0.56 7.08
N LEU A 267 9.20 -0.11 7.58
CA LEU A 267 8.84 -0.18 9.00
C LEU A 267 7.33 -0.31 9.21
N PRO A 268 6.88 -0.93 10.33
CA PRO A 268 5.48 -0.93 10.70
C PRO A 268 5.05 0.39 11.37
N VAL A 269 3.90 0.90 10.94
CA VAL A 269 3.21 2.00 11.62
C VAL A 269 1.83 1.53 12.06
N MET A 270 1.46 1.83 13.30
CA MET A 270 0.26 1.32 13.93
C MET A 270 -0.57 2.44 14.56
N ASN A 271 -1.90 2.27 14.59
CA ASN A 271 -2.74 3.06 15.47
C ASN A 271 -2.43 2.68 16.93
N ALA A 272 -1.96 3.64 17.72
CA ALA A 272 -1.47 3.38 19.07
C ALA A 272 -2.54 2.82 20.02
N LYS A 273 -3.82 3.19 19.82
CA LYS A 273 -4.94 2.73 20.67
C LYS A 273 -5.43 1.34 20.28
N LYS A 274 -5.41 1.01 18.98
CA LYS A 274 -5.97 -0.24 18.45
C LYS A 274 -4.93 -1.36 18.37
N ALA A 275 -3.72 -1.02 18.01
CA ALA A 275 -2.65 -1.97 17.72
C ALA A 275 -1.34 -1.65 18.46
N GLY A 276 -1.38 -0.76 19.47
CA GLY A 276 -0.18 -0.36 20.24
C GLY A 276 0.37 -1.41 21.21
N ASP A 277 -0.26 -2.57 21.28
CA ASP A 277 0.13 -3.72 22.11
C ASP A 277 1.54 -4.22 21.78
N GLN A 278 2.29 -4.61 22.82
CA GLN A 278 3.66 -5.11 22.67
C GLN A 278 3.71 -6.42 21.89
N LYS A 279 2.71 -7.29 22.02
CA LYS A 279 2.64 -8.54 21.29
C LYS A 279 2.50 -8.35 19.77
N ILE A 280 1.74 -7.34 19.34
CA ILE A 280 1.66 -6.93 17.94
C ILE A 280 3.02 -6.42 17.47
N ALA A 281 3.65 -5.55 18.26
CA ALA A 281 4.97 -5.01 17.95
C ALA A 281 6.02 -6.14 17.82
N ASP A 282 6.05 -7.09 18.74
CA ASP A 282 6.98 -8.21 18.72
C ASP A 282 6.77 -9.13 17.51
N ALA A 283 5.51 -9.37 17.13
CA ALA A 283 5.18 -10.15 15.94
C ALA A 283 5.70 -9.50 14.67
N LEU A 284 5.49 -8.20 14.50
CA LEU A 284 5.93 -7.45 13.33
C LEU A 284 7.46 -7.26 13.30
N ALA A 285 8.10 -7.09 14.46
CA ALA A 285 9.55 -6.95 14.57
C ALA A 285 10.33 -8.19 14.10
N LYS A 286 9.68 -9.37 14.03
CA LYS A 286 10.32 -10.57 13.45
C LYS A 286 10.75 -10.34 12.01
N LEU A 287 9.93 -9.65 11.21
CA LEU A 287 10.22 -9.35 9.81
C LEU A 287 11.44 -8.44 9.67
N ASN A 288 11.55 -7.40 10.50
CA ASN A 288 12.64 -6.41 10.41
C ASN A 288 14.03 -7.03 10.59
N LYS A 289 14.12 -8.18 11.24
CA LYS A 289 15.39 -8.89 11.46
C LYS A 289 15.89 -9.68 10.24
N VAL A 290 14.99 -9.97 9.28
CA VAL A 290 15.30 -10.89 8.17
C VAL A 290 15.02 -10.31 6.79
N LEU A 291 14.14 -9.32 6.68
CA LEU A 291 13.79 -8.71 5.41
C LEU A 291 14.96 -7.89 4.87
N THR A 292 15.34 -8.15 3.63
CA THR A 292 16.39 -7.42 2.91
C THR A 292 15.80 -6.75 1.66
N THR A 293 16.51 -5.77 1.09
CA THR A 293 16.14 -5.16 -0.21
C THR A 293 16.10 -6.20 -1.32
N ALA A 294 17.01 -7.19 -1.30
CA ALA A 294 17.01 -8.28 -2.26
C ALA A 294 15.75 -9.17 -2.12
N ASP A 295 15.28 -9.41 -0.89
CA ASP A 295 14.02 -10.10 -0.68
C ASP A 295 12.85 -9.33 -1.28
N LEU A 296 12.78 -8.00 -1.09
CA LEU A 296 11.73 -7.16 -1.69
C LEU A 296 11.71 -7.27 -3.21
N THR A 297 12.89 -7.15 -3.85
CA THR A 297 13.02 -7.30 -5.30
C THR A 297 12.52 -8.67 -5.78
N GLU A 298 12.88 -9.75 -5.09
CA GLU A 298 12.43 -11.10 -5.46
C GLU A 298 10.93 -11.31 -5.21
N LEU A 299 10.39 -10.76 -4.12
CA LEU A 299 8.95 -10.81 -3.83
C LEU A 299 8.16 -10.07 -4.92
N ASN A 300 8.59 -8.86 -5.29
CA ASN A 300 7.97 -8.09 -6.37
C ASN A 300 8.05 -8.84 -7.70
N LYS A 301 9.20 -9.45 -8.02
CA LYS A 301 9.38 -10.27 -9.23
C LYS A 301 8.38 -11.43 -9.30
N LYS A 302 8.15 -12.14 -8.20
CA LYS A 302 7.18 -13.24 -8.13
C LYS A 302 5.77 -12.79 -8.48
N VAL A 303 5.36 -11.61 -8.02
CA VAL A 303 4.04 -11.06 -8.34
C VAL A 303 4.01 -10.47 -9.75
N ASP A 304 4.89 -9.54 -10.07
CA ASP A 304 4.81 -8.73 -11.28
C ASP A 304 5.24 -9.47 -12.54
N ALA A 305 6.30 -10.28 -12.44
CA ALA A 305 6.82 -11.04 -13.58
C ALA A 305 6.23 -12.45 -13.69
N GLN A 306 6.07 -13.15 -12.54
CA GLN A 306 5.58 -14.54 -12.53
C GLN A 306 4.07 -14.64 -12.31
N ARG A 307 3.37 -13.51 -12.08
CA ARG A 307 1.91 -13.42 -11.91
C ARG A 307 1.35 -14.21 -10.73
N LEU A 308 2.16 -14.44 -9.70
CA LEU A 308 1.71 -15.07 -8.48
C LEU A 308 0.88 -14.08 -7.64
N LYS A 309 -0.03 -14.59 -6.83
CA LYS A 309 -0.83 -13.74 -5.94
C LYS A 309 0.02 -13.24 -4.76
N PRO A 310 -0.10 -11.97 -4.34
CA PRO A 310 0.62 -11.44 -3.18
C PRO A 310 0.49 -12.30 -1.92
N ALA A 311 -0.71 -12.84 -1.64
CA ALA A 311 -0.96 -13.71 -0.50
C ALA A 311 -0.15 -15.02 -0.56
N ASP A 312 -0.05 -15.65 -1.73
CA ASP A 312 0.71 -16.90 -1.91
C ASP A 312 2.22 -16.65 -1.78
N VAL A 313 2.70 -15.51 -2.35
CA VAL A 313 4.10 -15.08 -2.23
C VAL A 313 4.48 -14.79 -0.79
N ALA A 314 3.63 -14.08 -0.06
CA ALA A 314 3.83 -13.76 1.35
C ALA A 314 3.85 -15.02 2.22
N ALA A 315 2.89 -15.94 2.01
CA ALA A 315 2.83 -17.20 2.76
C ALA A 315 4.08 -18.07 2.54
N ALA A 316 4.56 -18.18 1.29
CA ALA A 316 5.79 -18.88 0.97
C ALA A 316 6.99 -18.24 1.66
N TYR A 317 7.14 -16.91 1.57
CA TYR A 317 8.22 -16.17 2.22
C TYR A 317 8.26 -16.36 3.73
N LEU A 318 7.10 -16.24 4.41
CA LEU A 318 6.98 -16.44 5.85
C LEU A 318 7.42 -17.85 6.27
N LYS A 319 7.04 -18.85 5.51
CA LYS A 319 7.44 -20.24 5.74
C LYS A 319 8.93 -20.45 5.52
N ASP A 320 9.47 -19.97 4.41
CA ASP A 320 10.88 -20.13 4.04
C ASP A 320 11.82 -19.46 5.05
N LYS A 321 11.41 -18.32 5.59
CA LYS A 321 12.17 -17.60 6.64
C LYS A 321 11.89 -18.12 8.06
N GLY A 322 10.99 -19.10 8.23
CA GLY A 322 10.65 -19.65 9.56
C GLY A 322 10.00 -18.64 10.50
N LEU A 323 9.25 -17.67 9.94
CA LEU A 323 8.65 -16.57 10.70
C LEU A 323 7.29 -16.92 11.30
N VAL A 324 6.65 -17.98 10.82
CA VAL A 324 5.36 -18.48 11.29
C VAL A 324 5.46 -19.95 11.66
N SER A 325 4.62 -20.38 12.59
CA SER A 325 4.50 -21.78 13.01
C SER A 325 4.03 -22.65 11.82
N LYS A 326 4.51 -23.91 11.78
CA LYS A 326 4.09 -24.87 10.74
C LYS A 326 2.66 -25.30 10.93
#